data_57b98db98306f7a87c817de8ad184ec2
#
_entry.id   57b98db98306f7a87c817de8ad184ec2
#
_cell.length_a   1.000
_cell.length_b   1.000
_cell.length_c   1.000
_cell.angle_alpha   90.00
_cell.angle_beta   90.00
_cell.angle_gamma   90.00
#
_symmetry.space_group_name_H-M   'P 1'
#
loop_
_entity.id
_entity.type
_entity.pdbx_description
1 polymer ?
#
loop_
_entity_poly.entity_id
_entity_poly.type
_entity_poly.pdbx_seq_one_letter_code
_entity_poly.pdbx_strand_id
1 'polypeptide(L)'
;MVIGWLTVRCAALVVALACLSTLALAQNPDATTVQGIARDWLVLTDRGDAGASWDAAARQFRNALPRERWADSLRKAREPLGALAQRAILSTTFATSFPGAPDGNYAIVLFRTSFEKKADAAETVTLEREADGVWRVVGYLIR
;
A
#
# COMPACT_ATOMS: atom_id res chain seq x y z
N MET A 1 -21.22 -74.09 -37.72
CA MET A 1 -22.09 -72.96 -37.57
C MET A 1 -21.96 -72.50 -36.10
N VAL A 2 -21.04 -71.58 -35.81
CA VAL A 2 -20.83 -71.06 -34.47
C VAL A 2 -20.82 -69.55 -34.60
N ILE A 3 -21.80 -68.91 -33.98
CA ILE A 3 -21.99 -67.45 -33.98
C ILE A 3 -21.13 -66.90 -32.88
N GLY A 4 -20.09 -66.11 -33.25
CA GLY A 4 -19.25 -65.38 -32.30
C GLY A 4 -19.92 -64.11 -31.83
N TRP A 5 -20.04 -63.95 -30.52
CA TRP A 5 -20.54 -62.75 -29.90
C TRP A 5 -19.38 -61.77 -29.68
N LEU A 6 -19.36 -60.69 -30.43
CA LEU A 6 -18.45 -59.54 -30.16
C LEU A 6 -19.02 -58.72 -29.03
N THR A 7 -18.39 -58.83 -27.89
CA THR A 7 -18.65 -57.90 -26.78
C THR A 7 -17.82 -56.66 -26.98
N VAL A 8 -18.47 -55.58 -27.41
CA VAL A 8 -17.87 -54.25 -27.43
C VAL A 8 -17.89 -53.69 -26.01
N ARG A 9 -16.71 -53.64 -25.41
CA ARG A 9 -16.52 -52.95 -24.13
C ARG A 9 -16.33 -51.45 -24.41
N CYS A 10 -17.38 -50.66 -24.21
CA CYS A 10 -17.27 -49.21 -24.15
C CYS A 10 -16.54 -48.82 -22.88
N ALA A 11 -15.27 -48.42 -23.01
CA ALA A 11 -14.55 -47.78 -21.96
C ALA A 11 -15.03 -46.32 -21.86
N ALA A 12 -15.84 -46.04 -20.85
CA ALA A 12 -16.22 -44.67 -20.52
C ALA A 12 -15.02 -43.96 -19.90
N LEU A 13 -14.38 -43.07 -20.66
CA LEU A 13 -13.37 -42.15 -20.18
C LEU A 13 -14.07 -41.04 -19.41
N VAL A 14 -14.10 -41.16 -18.09
CA VAL A 14 -14.51 -40.06 -17.21
C VAL A 14 -13.36 -39.07 -17.14
N VAL A 15 -13.43 -38.01 -17.94
CA VAL A 15 -12.54 -36.85 -17.79
C VAL A 15 -13.05 -36.07 -16.62
N ALA A 16 -12.43 -36.26 -15.46
CA ALA A 16 -12.63 -35.42 -14.30
C ALA A 16 -11.96 -34.07 -14.57
N LEU A 17 -12.74 -33.09 -15.02
CA LEU A 17 -12.31 -31.70 -15.14
C LEU A 17 -12.19 -31.13 -13.72
N ALA A 18 -10.98 -31.17 -13.16
CA ALA A 18 -10.67 -30.52 -11.92
C ALA A 18 -10.70 -29.00 -12.18
N CYS A 19 -11.83 -28.37 -11.86
CA CYS A 19 -11.91 -26.92 -11.75
C CYS A 19 -11.02 -26.48 -10.58
N LEU A 20 -9.76 -26.13 -10.86
CA LEU A 20 -8.96 -25.35 -9.96
C LEU A 20 -9.59 -23.96 -9.89
N SER A 21 -10.46 -23.77 -8.92
CA SER A 21 -10.92 -22.44 -8.50
C SER A 21 -9.71 -21.75 -7.88
N THR A 22 -8.98 -20.99 -8.68
CA THR A 22 -8.04 -20.00 -8.15
C THR A 22 -8.87 -18.98 -7.40
N LEU A 23 -8.89 -19.08 -6.08
CA LEU A 23 -9.31 -17.99 -5.20
C LEU A 23 -8.31 -16.84 -5.43
N ALA A 24 -8.57 -16.03 -6.45
CA ALA A 24 -7.99 -14.70 -6.52
C ALA A 24 -8.49 -13.99 -5.27
N LEU A 25 -7.62 -13.83 -4.29
CA LEU A 25 -7.87 -12.91 -3.18
C LEU A 25 -8.12 -11.55 -3.83
N ALA A 26 -9.39 -11.15 -3.92
CA ALA A 26 -9.77 -9.86 -4.45
C ALA A 26 -9.07 -8.81 -3.57
N GLN A 27 -8.05 -8.16 -4.12
CA GLN A 27 -7.42 -7.05 -3.45
C GLN A 27 -8.50 -5.97 -3.25
N ASN A 28 -8.62 -5.49 -2.02
CA ASN A 28 -9.51 -4.36 -1.75
C ASN A 28 -9.12 -3.21 -2.70
N PRO A 29 -10.04 -2.71 -3.55
CA PRO A 29 -9.73 -1.63 -4.49
C PRO A 29 -9.14 -0.40 -3.80
N ASP A 30 -9.57 -0.11 -2.58
CA ASP A 30 -9.02 0.96 -1.77
C ASP A 30 -7.57 0.70 -1.38
N ALA A 31 -7.16 -0.56 -1.15
CA ALA A 31 -5.77 -0.89 -0.83
C ALA A 31 -4.82 -0.50 -1.98
N THR A 32 -5.16 -0.83 -3.22
CA THR A 32 -4.37 -0.45 -4.39
C THR A 32 -4.29 1.07 -4.53
N THR A 33 -5.40 1.76 -4.33
CA THR A 33 -5.49 3.22 -4.40
C THR A 33 -4.59 3.88 -3.35
N VAL A 34 -4.72 3.51 -2.07
CA VAL A 34 -3.93 4.13 -0.99
C VAL A 34 -2.44 3.80 -1.11
N GLN A 35 -2.08 2.61 -1.57
CA GLN A 35 -0.70 2.23 -1.84
C GLN A 35 -0.08 3.09 -2.96
N GLY A 36 -0.83 3.36 -4.02
CA GLY A 36 -0.42 4.23 -5.11
C GLY A 36 -0.17 5.66 -4.61
N ILE A 37 -1.13 6.23 -3.91
CA ILE A 37 -1.01 7.58 -3.34
C ILE A 37 0.17 7.68 -2.37
N ALA A 38 0.36 6.68 -1.49
CA ALA A 38 1.49 6.66 -0.57
C ALA A 38 2.84 6.63 -1.29
N ARG A 39 2.97 5.82 -2.35
CA ARG A 39 4.19 5.78 -3.17
C ARG A 39 4.47 7.10 -3.86
N ASP A 40 3.46 7.69 -4.50
CA ASP A 40 3.60 8.96 -5.22
C ASP A 40 4.01 10.09 -4.25
N TRP A 41 3.41 10.12 -3.06
CA TRP A 41 3.76 11.08 -2.03
C TRP A 41 5.21 10.87 -1.51
N LEU A 42 5.63 9.62 -1.33
CA LEU A 42 7.01 9.30 -0.92
C LEU A 42 8.04 9.70 -1.96
N VAL A 43 7.71 9.68 -3.24
CA VAL A 43 8.61 10.21 -4.30
C VAL A 43 8.91 11.70 -4.08
N LEU A 44 7.93 12.48 -3.62
CA LEU A 44 8.15 13.90 -3.30
C LEU A 44 9.11 14.03 -2.11
N THR A 45 8.93 13.23 -1.08
CA THR A 45 9.84 13.24 0.10
C THR A 45 11.24 12.74 -0.24
N ASP A 46 11.36 11.76 -1.13
CA ASP A 46 12.65 11.23 -1.60
C ASP A 46 13.47 12.29 -2.36
N ARG A 47 12.79 13.17 -3.08
CA ARG A 47 13.39 14.30 -3.79
C ARG A 47 13.70 15.51 -2.90
N GLY A 48 13.27 15.45 -1.62
CA GLY A 48 13.37 16.58 -0.70
C GLY A 48 12.39 17.71 -1.03
N ASP A 49 11.37 17.44 -1.85
CA ASP A 49 10.34 18.43 -2.21
C ASP A 49 9.29 18.53 -1.10
N ALA A 50 9.71 19.17 0.01
CA ALA A 50 8.85 19.37 1.18
C ALA A 50 7.61 20.20 0.83
N GLY A 51 7.76 21.19 -0.06
CA GLY A 51 6.65 22.04 -0.47
C GLY A 51 5.57 21.24 -1.18
N ALA A 52 5.90 20.49 -2.23
CA ALA A 52 4.94 19.69 -2.98
C ALA A 52 4.32 18.59 -2.11
N SER A 53 5.09 17.93 -1.23
CA SER A 53 4.57 16.91 -0.32
C SER A 53 3.59 17.49 0.70
N TRP A 54 3.84 18.70 1.19
CA TRP A 54 2.91 19.41 2.07
C TRP A 54 1.63 19.83 1.36
N ASP A 55 1.74 20.36 0.15
CA ASP A 55 0.58 20.77 -0.66
C ASP A 55 -0.33 19.58 -1.00
N ALA A 56 0.25 18.39 -1.25
CA ALA A 56 -0.47 17.16 -1.54
C ALA A 56 -1.05 16.46 -0.30
N ALA A 57 -0.67 16.88 0.91
CA ALA A 57 -1.12 16.28 2.15
C ALA A 57 -2.56 16.68 2.51
N ALA A 58 -3.17 15.91 3.41
CA ALA A 58 -4.50 16.19 3.94
C ALA A 58 -4.55 17.54 4.68
N ARG A 59 -5.72 18.14 4.67
CA ARG A 59 -5.94 19.42 5.38
C ARG A 59 -5.58 19.32 6.85
N GLN A 60 -5.90 18.19 7.51
CA GLN A 60 -5.55 17.98 8.92
C GLN A 60 -4.03 18.03 9.13
N PHE A 61 -3.24 17.42 8.26
CA PHE A 61 -1.77 17.48 8.29
C PHE A 61 -1.28 18.94 8.16
N ARG A 62 -1.79 19.65 7.16
CA ARG A 62 -1.38 21.05 6.88
C ARG A 62 -1.76 22.01 8.00
N ASN A 63 -2.91 21.79 8.66
CA ASN A 63 -3.34 22.59 9.80
C ASN A 63 -2.49 22.32 11.04
N ALA A 64 -2.07 21.06 11.26
CA ALA A 64 -1.27 20.69 12.42
C ALA A 64 0.20 21.07 12.29
N LEU A 65 0.73 21.12 11.05
CA LEU A 65 2.15 21.31 10.78
C LEU A 65 2.35 22.35 9.68
N PRO A 66 2.80 23.59 10.04
CA PRO A 66 3.13 24.62 9.06
C PRO A 66 4.17 24.16 8.04
N ARG A 67 4.09 24.67 6.81
CA ARG A 67 4.91 24.26 5.67
C ARG A 67 6.41 24.29 5.96
N GLU A 68 6.89 25.34 6.60
CA GLU A 68 8.31 25.51 6.96
C GLU A 68 8.75 24.49 8.01
N ARG A 69 7.89 24.22 8.98
CA ARG A 69 8.15 23.20 9.99
C ARG A 69 8.20 21.80 9.40
N TRP A 70 7.34 21.52 8.44
CA TRP A 70 7.40 20.27 7.69
C TRP A 70 8.72 20.14 6.92
N ALA A 71 9.13 21.18 6.21
CA ALA A 71 10.38 21.20 5.47
C ALA A 71 11.59 20.91 6.37
N ASP A 72 11.65 21.53 7.54
CA ASP A 72 12.71 21.28 8.52
C ASP A 72 12.66 19.84 9.07
N SER A 73 11.47 19.34 9.38
CA SER A 73 11.28 17.98 9.90
C SER A 73 11.68 16.93 8.86
N LEU A 74 11.26 17.11 7.62
CA LEU A 74 11.61 16.21 6.53
C LEU A 74 13.12 16.19 6.30
N ARG A 75 13.76 17.34 6.24
CA ARG A 75 15.21 17.44 6.08
C ARG A 75 15.96 16.72 7.20
N LYS A 76 15.60 17.00 8.46
CA LYS A 76 16.21 16.37 9.63
C LYS A 76 16.04 14.86 9.66
N ALA A 77 14.89 14.36 9.19
CA ALA A 77 14.61 12.93 9.16
C ALA A 77 15.34 12.22 8.01
N ARG A 78 15.46 12.86 6.83
CA ARG A 78 15.93 12.21 5.61
C ARG A 78 17.42 12.42 5.32
N GLU A 79 17.96 13.59 5.63
CA GLU A 79 19.36 13.91 5.32
C GLU A 79 20.37 12.92 5.94
N PRO A 80 20.22 12.44 7.20
CA PRO A 80 21.14 11.46 7.76
C PRO A 80 21.05 10.08 7.11
N LEU A 81 19.97 9.77 6.40
CA LEU A 81 19.71 8.44 5.82
C LEU A 81 20.34 8.25 4.43
N GLY A 82 20.63 9.35 3.74
CA GLY A 82 21.09 9.31 2.35
C GLY A 82 19.97 8.96 1.37
N ALA A 83 20.34 8.57 0.17
CA ALA A 83 19.41 8.26 -0.90
C ALA A 83 18.61 6.98 -0.62
N LEU A 84 17.39 6.91 -1.14
CA LEU A 84 16.60 5.69 -1.18
C LEU A 84 17.33 4.63 -2.02
N ALA A 85 17.54 3.45 -1.45
CA ALA A 85 18.07 2.29 -2.17
C ALA A 85 16.95 1.34 -2.61
N GLN A 86 16.04 0.99 -1.69
CA GLN A 86 14.95 0.05 -1.97
C GLN A 86 13.76 0.30 -1.05
N ARG A 87 12.54 0.08 -1.57
CA ARG A 87 11.30 0.17 -0.79
C ARG A 87 10.31 -0.88 -1.24
N ALA A 88 9.67 -1.57 -0.29
CA ALA A 88 8.62 -2.54 -0.52
C ALA A 88 7.48 -2.36 0.48
N ILE A 89 6.24 -2.56 0.06
CA ILE A 89 5.08 -2.57 0.97
C ILE A 89 5.12 -3.84 1.80
N LEU A 90 4.95 -3.70 3.12
CA LEU A 90 4.78 -4.81 4.05
C LEU A 90 3.32 -5.08 4.35
N SER A 91 2.53 -4.03 4.58
CA SER A 91 1.12 -4.16 4.91
C SER A 91 0.33 -2.90 4.59
N THR A 92 -0.99 -3.08 4.45
CA THR A 92 -1.97 -2.01 4.35
C THR A 92 -3.11 -2.35 5.30
N THR A 93 -3.41 -1.45 6.22
CA THR A 93 -4.45 -1.61 7.23
C THR A 93 -5.41 -0.43 7.16
N PHE A 94 -6.70 -0.70 7.34
CA PHE A 94 -7.74 0.33 7.40
C PHE A 94 -8.26 0.47 8.84
N ALA A 95 -8.56 1.69 9.24
CA ALA A 95 -9.09 2.01 10.56
C ALA A 95 -10.10 3.15 10.48
N THR A 96 -11.04 3.19 11.41
CA THR A 96 -12.05 4.26 11.53
C THR A 96 -11.77 5.21 12.68
N SER A 97 -10.78 4.90 13.50
CA SER A 97 -10.36 5.73 14.63
C SER A 97 -8.87 5.60 14.88
N PHE A 98 -8.28 6.66 15.40
CA PHE A 98 -6.90 6.72 15.89
C PHE A 98 -6.84 7.49 17.20
N PRO A 99 -5.97 7.10 18.14
CA PRO A 99 -5.73 7.90 19.34
C PRO A 99 -5.25 9.31 18.97
N GLY A 100 -5.95 10.34 19.46
CA GLY A 100 -5.59 11.74 19.21
C GLY A 100 -6.03 12.32 17.86
N ALA A 101 -6.76 11.56 17.04
CA ALA A 101 -7.34 12.00 15.78
C ALA A 101 -8.87 11.90 15.80
N PRO A 102 -9.59 12.70 14.99
CA PRO A 102 -11.03 12.54 14.80
C PRO A 102 -11.37 11.17 14.24
N ASP A 103 -12.55 10.65 14.51
CA ASP A 103 -13.08 9.49 13.82
C ASP A 103 -13.21 9.78 12.31
N GLY A 104 -12.90 8.78 11.49
CA GLY A 104 -12.90 8.96 10.03
C GLY A 104 -12.52 7.67 9.33
N ASN A 105 -12.12 7.77 8.07
CA ASN A 105 -11.60 6.64 7.31
C ASN A 105 -10.09 6.85 7.11
N TYR A 106 -9.31 5.94 7.68
CA TYR A 106 -7.86 5.97 7.63
C TYR A 106 -7.30 4.73 6.96
N ALA A 107 -6.15 4.88 6.32
CA ALA A 107 -5.35 3.78 5.81
C ALA A 107 -3.91 3.94 6.28
N ILE A 108 -3.32 2.85 6.74
CA ILE A 108 -1.92 2.81 7.17
C ILE A 108 -1.16 1.91 6.20
N VAL A 109 -0.21 2.47 5.49
CA VAL A 109 0.67 1.73 4.59
C VAL A 109 2.05 1.65 5.23
N LEU A 110 2.48 0.44 5.54
CA LEU A 110 3.80 0.15 6.11
C LEU A 110 4.74 -0.31 5.02
N PHE A 111 5.92 0.28 4.96
CA PHE A 111 6.98 -0.08 4.03
C PHE A 111 8.21 -0.58 4.79
N ARG A 112 8.85 -1.61 4.24
CA ARG A 112 10.26 -1.89 4.49
C ARG A 112 11.08 -1.06 3.53
N THR A 113 12.01 -0.29 4.07
CA THR A 113 12.82 0.64 3.28
C THR A 113 14.29 0.47 3.61
N SER A 114 15.12 0.56 2.59
CA SER A 114 16.57 0.61 2.71
C SER A 114 17.05 1.94 2.14
N PHE A 115 17.77 2.69 2.94
CA PHE A 115 18.47 3.91 2.54
C PHE A 115 19.97 3.65 2.47
N GLU A 116 20.68 4.48 1.75
CA GLU A 116 22.12 4.36 1.57
C GLU A 116 22.89 4.24 2.89
N LYS A 117 22.47 4.99 3.93
CA LYS A 117 23.10 5.00 5.26
C LYS A 117 22.28 4.28 6.35
N LYS A 118 21.14 3.69 6.00
CA LYS A 118 20.30 2.92 6.91
C LYS A 118 19.61 1.80 6.13
N ALA A 119 20.22 0.61 6.18
CA ALA A 119 19.77 -0.54 5.39
C ALA A 119 18.43 -1.16 5.89
N ASP A 120 18.12 -1.01 7.16
CA ASP A 120 16.91 -1.57 7.78
C ASP A 120 16.10 -0.45 8.41
N ALA A 121 15.14 0.05 7.66
CA ALA A 121 14.22 1.08 8.09
C ALA A 121 12.76 0.66 7.80
N ALA A 122 11.85 1.22 8.56
CA ALA A 122 10.42 1.12 8.31
C ALA A 122 9.84 2.52 8.13
N GLU A 123 9.08 2.70 7.04
CA GLU A 123 8.31 3.91 6.81
C GLU A 123 6.83 3.61 6.98
N THR A 124 6.13 4.45 7.72
CA THR A 124 4.68 4.37 7.86
C THR A 124 4.07 5.62 7.25
N VAL A 125 3.20 5.43 6.27
CA VAL A 125 2.39 6.49 5.67
C VAL A 125 0.94 6.27 6.09
N THR A 126 0.38 7.24 6.79
CA THR A 126 -1.04 7.24 7.16
C THR A 126 -1.79 8.17 6.24
N LEU A 127 -2.89 7.69 5.67
CA LEU A 127 -3.78 8.44 4.81
C LEU A 127 -5.14 8.61 5.47
N GLU A 128 -5.81 9.70 5.16
CA GLU A 128 -7.18 10.01 5.52
C GLU A 128 -8.01 10.15 4.24
N ARG A 129 -9.20 9.59 4.23
CA ARG A 129 -10.19 9.88 3.19
C ARG A 129 -10.97 11.11 3.59
N GLU A 130 -10.69 12.23 2.95
CA GLU A 130 -11.36 13.50 3.26
C GLU A 130 -12.81 13.52 2.76
N ALA A 131 -13.56 14.56 3.14
CA ALA A 131 -14.98 14.69 2.82
C ALA A 131 -15.29 14.68 1.30
N ASP A 132 -14.35 15.05 0.47
CA ASP A 132 -14.43 14.96 -1.00
C ASP A 132 -14.23 13.54 -1.55
N GLY A 133 -14.02 12.56 -0.68
CA GLY A 133 -13.81 11.17 -1.04
C GLY A 133 -12.38 10.83 -1.48
N VAL A 134 -11.47 11.80 -1.44
CA VAL A 134 -10.07 11.64 -1.88
C VAL A 134 -9.18 11.27 -0.70
N TRP A 135 -8.35 10.25 -0.89
CA TRP A 135 -7.32 9.86 0.06
C TRP A 135 -6.12 10.80 0.00
N ARG A 136 -5.68 11.31 1.15
CA ARG A 136 -4.49 12.17 1.27
C ARG A 136 -3.67 11.78 2.49
N VAL A 137 -2.37 12.03 2.43
CA VAL A 137 -1.46 11.70 3.53
C VAL A 137 -1.73 12.64 4.72
N VAL A 138 -1.93 12.06 5.89
CA VAL A 138 -2.16 12.74 7.16
C VAL A 138 -1.04 12.48 8.17
N GLY A 139 -0.15 11.53 7.92
CA GLY A 139 0.98 11.22 8.78
C GLY A 139 2.10 10.48 8.08
N TYR A 140 3.33 10.71 8.52
CA TYR A 140 4.53 10.06 8.04
C TYR A 140 5.52 9.82 9.17
N LEU A 141 6.08 8.62 9.24
CA LEU A 141 7.03 8.22 10.27
C LEU A 141 8.10 7.33 9.65
N ILE A 142 9.36 7.54 10.04
CA ILE A 142 10.50 6.66 9.78
C ILE A 142 11.06 6.14 11.10
N ARG A 143 11.36 4.84 11.13
CA ARG A 143 12.02 4.15 12.26
C ARG A 143 13.22 3.33 11.78
#